data_da2aee6237542052e9e3a77e99ee6871
#
_entry.id   da2aee6237542052e9e3a77e99ee6871
#
_cell.length_a   1.000
_cell.length_b   1.000
_cell.length_c   1.000
_cell.angle_alpha   90.00
_cell.angle_beta   90.00
_cell.angle_gamma   90.00
#
_symmetry.space_group_name_H-M   'P 1'
#
loop_
_entity.id
_entity.type
_entity.pdbx_description
1 polymer ?
#
loop_
_entity_poly.entity_id
_entity_poly.type
_entity_poly.pdbx_seq_one_letter_code
_entity_poly.pdbx_strand_id
1 'polypeptide(L)'
;MNSIATIIWRDVRQSYASGGTWLPVIFYLSAATLFPFAVGPDRALLLQTGGGILWIAALLATLLPLDRLIQPDLENGVYDQMIVRGLSDEMIAAARLVSHWLAFGPPLLLAAFLASGLMGLEGAALGTLLASLAIATPALAGL
;
A
#
# COMPACT_ATOMS: atom_id res chain seq x y z
N MET A 1 4.06 22.06 17.30
CA MET A 1 3.82 21.01 16.28
C MET A 1 3.71 19.70 17.03
N ASN A 2 2.62 18.98 16.81
CA ASN A 2 2.39 17.73 17.56
C ASN A 2 3.47 16.70 17.20
N SER A 3 4.12 16.13 18.21
CA SER A 3 5.20 15.14 18.04
C SER A 3 4.83 14.00 17.09
N ILE A 4 3.55 13.60 17.08
CA ILE A 4 2.99 12.56 16.20
C ILE A 4 3.06 12.96 14.72
N ALA A 5 2.64 14.19 14.36
CA ALA A 5 2.69 14.65 12.98
C ALA A 5 4.12 14.70 12.43
N THR A 6 5.09 15.01 13.27
CA THR A 6 6.51 15.02 12.90
C THR A 6 7.02 13.60 12.64
N ILE A 7 6.58 12.61 13.45
CA ILE A 7 6.92 11.19 13.25
C ILE A 7 6.34 10.71 11.92
N ILE A 8 5.04 10.94 11.70
CA ILE A 8 4.35 10.54 10.46
C ILE A 8 5.07 11.12 9.23
N TRP A 9 5.35 12.41 9.25
CA TRP A 9 6.03 13.06 8.12
C TRP A 9 7.43 12.53 7.84
N ARG A 10 8.20 12.28 8.90
CA ARG A 10 9.53 11.68 8.81
C ARG A 10 9.45 10.29 8.18
N ASP A 11 8.56 9.44 8.67
CA ASP A 11 8.44 8.05 8.24
C ASP A 11 7.94 7.95 6.80
N VAL A 12 6.97 8.76 6.40
CA VAL A 12 6.50 8.86 5.02
C VAL A 12 7.65 9.28 4.10
N ARG A 13 8.38 10.34 4.44
CA ARG A 13 9.51 10.81 3.65
C ARG A 13 10.60 9.75 3.52
N GLN A 14 10.89 9.05 4.60
CA GLN A 14 11.89 7.97 4.64
C GLN A 14 11.47 6.80 3.75
N SER A 15 10.20 6.40 3.76
CA SER A 15 9.65 5.33 2.92
C SER A 15 9.82 5.64 1.42
N TYR A 16 9.55 6.87 1.01
CA TYR A 16 9.78 7.30 -0.36
C TYR A 16 11.27 7.35 -0.73
N ALA A 17 12.11 7.83 0.18
CA ALA A 17 13.54 7.98 -0.06
C ALA A 17 14.29 6.63 -0.09
N SER A 18 13.88 5.65 0.73
CA SER A 18 14.49 4.33 0.81
C SER A 18 14.05 3.36 -0.29
N GLY A 19 13.11 3.75 -1.14
CA GLY A 19 12.56 2.86 -2.17
C GLY A 19 11.56 1.83 -1.66
N GLY A 20 11.26 1.81 -0.35
CA GLY A 20 10.35 0.84 0.27
C GLY A 20 8.94 0.87 -0.31
N THR A 21 8.47 2.05 -0.68
CA THR A 21 7.15 2.27 -1.30
C THR A 21 7.09 1.75 -2.74
N TRP A 22 8.17 1.83 -3.50
CA TRP A 22 8.16 1.56 -4.93
C TRP A 22 8.13 0.07 -5.27
N LEU A 23 8.76 -0.78 -4.46
CA LEU A 23 8.79 -2.23 -4.71
C LEU A 23 7.39 -2.85 -4.77
N PRO A 24 6.49 -2.61 -3.81
CA PRO A 24 5.10 -3.08 -3.89
C PRO A 24 4.35 -2.53 -5.09
N VAL A 25 4.53 -1.25 -5.42
CA VAL A 25 3.86 -0.61 -6.56
C VAL A 25 4.32 -1.22 -7.89
N ILE A 26 5.63 -1.42 -8.06
CA ILE A 26 6.19 -2.07 -9.24
C ILE A 26 5.68 -3.51 -9.36
N PHE A 27 5.69 -4.26 -8.25
CA PHE A 27 5.14 -5.62 -8.22
C PHE A 27 3.67 -5.63 -8.64
N TYR A 28 2.86 -4.75 -8.07
CA TYR A 28 1.45 -4.62 -8.42
C TYR A 28 1.24 -4.34 -9.92
N LEU A 29 1.94 -3.34 -10.46
CA LEU A 29 1.86 -2.98 -11.87
C LEU A 29 2.35 -4.11 -12.79
N SER A 30 3.41 -4.84 -12.38
CA SER A 30 3.89 -5.99 -13.12
C SER A 30 2.86 -7.10 -13.19
N ALA A 31 2.25 -7.46 -12.06
CA ALA A 31 1.19 -8.46 -12.01
C ALA A 31 -0.03 -8.04 -12.85
N ALA A 32 -0.46 -6.78 -12.73
CA ALA A 32 -1.57 -6.22 -13.49
C ALA A 32 -1.30 -6.19 -15.01
N THR A 33 -0.05 -5.95 -15.41
CA THR A 33 0.33 -5.93 -16.83
C THR A 33 0.46 -7.35 -17.40
N LEU A 34 1.06 -8.29 -16.64
CA LEU A 34 1.25 -9.67 -17.10
C LEU A 34 -0.07 -10.42 -17.28
N PHE A 35 -1.08 -10.10 -16.49
CA PHE A 35 -2.35 -10.82 -16.53
C PHE A 35 -3.05 -10.75 -17.89
N PRO A 36 -3.26 -9.57 -18.54
CA PRO A 36 -3.84 -9.50 -19.88
C PRO A 36 -3.04 -10.26 -20.94
N PHE A 37 -1.71 -10.29 -20.81
CA PHE A 37 -0.87 -11.07 -21.71
C PHE A 37 -1.04 -12.59 -21.53
N ALA A 38 -1.23 -13.03 -20.27
CA ALA A 38 -1.44 -14.44 -19.96
C ALA A 38 -2.81 -14.96 -20.41
N VAL A 39 -3.84 -14.12 -20.29
CA VAL A 39 -5.23 -14.48 -20.64
C VAL A 39 -5.52 -14.28 -22.14
N GLY A 40 -4.78 -13.36 -22.78
CA GLY A 40 -5.02 -12.97 -24.18
C GLY A 40 -6.07 -11.85 -24.30
N PRO A 41 -6.45 -11.48 -25.55
CA PRO A 41 -7.25 -10.28 -25.83
C PRO A 41 -8.76 -10.48 -25.60
N ASP A 42 -9.18 -11.47 -24.82
CA ASP A 42 -10.58 -11.68 -24.51
C ASP A 42 -11.09 -10.62 -23.53
N ARG A 43 -11.74 -9.57 -24.08
CA ARG A 43 -12.28 -8.46 -23.30
C ARG A 43 -13.33 -8.91 -22.28
N ALA A 44 -14.17 -9.90 -22.62
CA ALA A 44 -15.22 -10.37 -21.72
C ALA A 44 -14.61 -11.03 -20.47
N LEU A 45 -13.59 -11.85 -20.67
CA LEU A 45 -12.87 -12.50 -19.58
C LEU A 45 -12.09 -11.48 -18.71
N LEU A 46 -11.44 -10.49 -19.35
CA LEU A 46 -10.73 -9.43 -18.62
C LEU A 46 -11.67 -8.59 -17.75
N LEU A 47 -12.85 -8.22 -18.26
CA LEU A 47 -13.85 -7.49 -17.48
C LEU A 47 -14.40 -8.32 -16.31
N GLN A 48 -14.60 -9.61 -16.52
CA GLN A 48 -15.14 -10.50 -15.51
C GLN A 48 -14.15 -10.79 -14.37
N THR A 49 -12.87 -10.95 -14.68
CA THR A 49 -11.85 -11.40 -13.73
C THR A 49 -10.92 -10.29 -13.26
N GLY A 50 -10.79 -9.20 -14.02
CA GLY A 50 -9.81 -8.16 -13.79
C GLY A 50 -9.89 -7.52 -12.40
N GLY A 51 -11.07 -7.22 -11.90
CA GLY A 51 -11.24 -6.67 -10.56
C GLY A 51 -10.70 -7.59 -9.45
N GLY A 52 -10.99 -8.90 -9.55
CA GLY A 52 -10.48 -9.89 -8.61
C GLY A 52 -8.96 -10.04 -8.66
N ILE A 53 -8.39 -10.05 -9.87
CA ILE A 53 -6.93 -10.16 -10.06
C ILE A 53 -6.21 -8.91 -9.51
N LEU A 54 -6.76 -7.72 -9.76
CA LEU A 54 -6.20 -6.48 -9.21
C LEU A 54 -6.27 -6.45 -7.68
N TRP A 55 -7.32 -7.04 -7.09
CA TRP A 55 -7.42 -7.23 -5.65
C TRP A 55 -6.36 -8.18 -5.10
N ILE A 56 -6.19 -9.35 -5.72
CA ILE A 56 -5.17 -10.33 -5.33
C ILE A 56 -3.77 -9.72 -5.46
N ALA A 57 -3.50 -9.02 -6.56
CA ALA A 57 -2.23 -8.33 -6.75
C ALA A 57 -1.97 -7.27 -5.66
N ALA A 58 -3.01 -6.53 -5.23
CA ALA A 58 -2.90 -5.57 -4.14
C ALA A 58 -2.58 -6.26 -2.81
N LEU A 59 -3.26 -7.35 -2.48
CA LEU A 59 -2.96 -8.15 -1.27
C LEU A 59 -1.51 -8.64 -1.27
N LEU A 60 -1.05 -9.21 -2.36
CA LEU A 60 0.34 -9.69 -2.46
C LEU A 60 1.35 -8.54 -2.37
N ALA A 61 1.06 -7.40 -2.99
CA ALA A 61 1.91 -6.21 -2.92
C ALA A 61 2.02 -5.67 -1.49
N THR A 62 0.95 -5.73 -0.69
CA THR A 62 0.97 -5.27 0.71
C THR A 62 1.81 -6.16 1.62
N LEU A 63 2.00 -7.43 1.26
CA LEU A 63 2.81 -8.37 2.04
C LEU A 63 4.33 -8.16 1.85
N LEU A 64 4.75 -7.57 0.72
CA LEU A 64 6.17 -7.39 0.42
C LEU A 64 6.97 -6.54 1.42
N PRO A 65 6.43 -5.41 1.94
CA PRO A 65 7.19 -4.54 2.83
C PRO A 65 7.16 -4.96 4.31
N LEU A 66 6.43 -6.02 4.70
CA LEU A 66 6.24 -6.39 6.10
C LEU A 66 7.55 -6.58 6.87
N ASP A 67 8.53 -7.25 6.28
CA ASP A 67 9.82 -7.50 6.92
C ASP A 67 10.65 -6.23 7.14
N ARG A 68 10.36 -5.16 6.39
CA ARG A 68 11.14 -3.91 6.42
C ARG A 68 10.57 -2.85 7.34
N LEU A 69 9.35 -3.05 7.87
CA LEU A 69 8.65 -2.02 8.65
C LEU A 69 9.13 -1.94 10.10
N ILE A 70 9.54 -3.03 10.68
CA ILE A 70 9.81 -3.13 12.12
C ILE A 70 11.31 -3.26 12.41
N GLN A 71 12.07 -3.97 11.58
CA GLN A 71 13.48 -4.26 11.82
C GLN A 71 14.37 -3.03 12.02
N PRO A 72 14.34 -2.00 11.16
CA PRO A 72 15.29 -0.89 11.29
C PRO A 72 15.13 -0.08 12.57
N ASP A 73 13.92 0.02 13.10
CA ASP A 73 13.62 0.83 14.26
C ASP A 73 13.89 0.10 15.58
N LEU A 74 13.78 -1.23 15.58
CA LEU A 74 14.21 -2.07 16.70
C LEU A 74 15.74 -2.08 16.82
N GLU A 75 16.45 -2.20 15.69
CA GLU A 75 17.91 -2.22 15.64
C GLU A 75 18.54 -0.87 16.02
N ASN A 76 17.88 0.25 15.74
CA ASN A 76 18.39 1.59 15.99
C ASN A 76 17.94 2.21 17.32
N GLY A 77 17.18 1.50 18.18
CA GLY A 77 16.72 2.00 19.48
C GLY A 77 15.78 3.21 19.40
N VAL A 78 15.20 3.48 18.22
CA VAL A 78 14.27 4.60 18.02
C VAL A 78 13.00 4.40 18.83
N TYR A 79 12.57 3.15 18.99
CA TYR A 79 11.40 2.77 19.77
C TYR A 79 11.54 3.17 21.25
N ASP A 80 12.69 2.86 21.86
CA ASP A 80 12.98 3.20 23.25
C ASP A 80 13.00 4.72 23.49
N GLN A 81 13.49 5.49 22.51
CA GLN A 81 13.50 6.95 22.61
C GLN A 81 12.08 7.55 22.55
N MET A 82 11.15 6.93 21.84
CA MET A 82 9.75 7.39 21.79
C MET A 82 9.04 7.14 23.11
N ILE A 83 9.27 5.99 23.74
CA ILE A 83 8.73 5.66 25.07
C ILE A 83 9.25 6.63 26.14
N VAL A 84 10.55 6.94 26.14
CA VAL A 84 11.16 7.89 27.08
C VAL A 84 10.56 9.31 26.92
N ARG A 85 10.05 9.66 25.76
CA ARG A 85 9.36 10.94 25.51
C ARG A 85 7.89 10.95 25.94
N GLY A 86 7.40 9.88 26.57
CA GLY A 86 6.06 9.78 27.14
C GLY A 86 4.96 9.46 26.11
N LEU A 87 5.33 8.94 24.94
CA LEU A 87 4.37 8.39 24.00
C LEU A 87 3.95 6.98 24.41
N SER A 88 2.64 6.71 24.45
CA SER A 88 2.17 5.35 24.71
C SER A 88 2.41 4.46 23.49
N ASP A 89 2.53 3.14 23.72
CA ASP A 89 2.75 2.15 22.65
C ASP A 89 1.65 2.20 21.60
N GLU A 90 0.40 2.43 22.02
CA GLU A 90 -0.74 2.56 21.10
C GLU A 90 -0.61 3.80 20.19
N MET A 91 -0.12 4.92 20.74
CA MET A 91 0.10 6.14 19.96
C MET A 91 1.21 5.95 18.92
N ILE A 92 2.27 5.24 19.30
CA ILE A 92 3.39 4.92 18.39
C ILE A 92 2.89 3.98 17.29
N ALA A 93 2.16 2.92 17.65
CA ALA A 93 1.59 1.97 16.70
C ALA A 93 0.62 2.66 15.73
N ALA A 94 -0.29 3.50 16.23
CA ALA A 94 -1.24 4.24 15.41
C ALA A 94 -0.52 5.22 14.45
N ALA A 95 0.49 5.94 14.92
CA ALA A 95 1.27 6.85 14.08
C ALA A 95 1.99 6.10 12.95
N ARG A 96 2.55 4.92 13.24
CA ARG A 96 3.21 4.07 12.24
C ARG A 96 2.24 3.49 11.23
N LEU A 97 1.08 3.02 11.67
CA LEU A 97 0.02 2.55 10.78
C LEU A 97 -0.40 3.64 9.79
N VAL A 98 -0.64 4.85 10.30
CA VAL A 98 -1.01 6.00 9.46
C VAL A 98 0.12 6.38 8.51
N SER A 99 1.38 6.39 8.99
CA SER A 99 2.55 6.70 8.16
C SER A 99 2.71 5.69 7.03
N HIS A 100 2.58 4.41 7.34
CA HIS A 100 2.68 3.34 6.37
C HIS A 100 1.57 3.44 5.32
N TRP A 101 0.33 3.64 5.77
CA TRP A 101 -0.79 3.81 4.86
C TRP A 101 -0.62 5.02 3.95
N LEU A 102 -0.17 6.17 4.47
CA LEU A 102 0.08 7.37 3.67
C LEU A 102 1.23 7.19 2.67
N ALA A 103 2.23 6.40 3.03
CA ALA A 103 3.36 6.12 2.14
C ALA A 103 2.97 5.16 1.02
N PHE A 104 2.15 4.17 1.31
CA PHE A 104 1.84 3.05 0.42
C PHE A 104 0.48 3.19 -0.29
N GLY A 105 -0.58 3.61 0.42
CA GLY A 105 -1.96 3.64 -0.07
C GLY A 105 -2.14 4.50 -1.33
N PRO A 106 -1.77 5.79 -1.30
CA PRO A 106 -1.94 6.66 -2.47
C PRO A 106 -1.23 6.16 -3.73
N PRO A 107 0.05 5.75 -3.71
CA PRO A 107 0.71 5.16 -4.87
C PRO A 107 0.05 3.88 -5.38
N LEU A 108 -0.43 3.02 -4.47
CA LEU A 108 -1.17 1.81 -4.85
C LEU A 108 -2.50 2.14 -5.53
N LEU A 109 -3.25 3.10 -5.01
CA LEU A 109 -4.52 3.53 -5.63
C LEU A 109 -4.30 4.14 -7.01
N LEU A 110 -3.24 4.92 -7.21
CA LEU A 110 -2.86 5.41 -8.54
C LEU A 110 -2.49 4.26 -9.48
N ALA A 111 -1.72 3.29 -9.00
CA ALA A 111 -1.37 2.10 -9.76
C ALA A 111 -2.62 1.27 -10.11
N ALA A 112 -3.56 1.13 -9.18
CA ALA A 112 -4.83 0.44 -9.41
C ALA A 112 -5.70 1.17 -10.44
N PHE A 113 -5.73 2.49 -10.43
CA PHE A 113 -6.41 3.29 -11.44
C PHE A 113 -5.82 3.05 -12.84
N LEU A 114 -4.49 3.08 -12.98
CA LEU A 114 -3.82 2.80 -14.25
C LEU A 114 -4.05 1.36 -14.71
N ALA A 115 -3.93 0.40 -13.80
CA ALA A 115 -4.13 -1.02 -14.08
C ALA A 115 -5.57 -1.36 -14.48
N SER A 116 -6.57 -0.67 -13.92
CA SER A 116 -7.97 -0.84 -14.30
C SER A 116 -8.22 -0.48 -15.76
N GLY A 117 -7.52 0.52 -16.27
CA GLY A 117 -7.55 0.89 -17.69
C GLY A 117 -7.06 -0.23 -18.59
N LEU A 118 -6.00 -0.96 -18.20
CA LEU A 118 -5.50 -2.13 -18.93
C LEU A 118 -6.51 -3.29 -18.98
N MET A 119 -7.32 -3.43 -17.92
CA MET A 119 -8.38 -4.45 -17.85
C MET A 119 -9.69 -4.00 -18.50
N GLY A 120 -9.78 -2.74 -18.93
CA GLY A 120 -11.01 -2.15 -19.48
C GLY A 120 -12.10 -1.93 -18.44
N LEU A 121 -11.74 -1.83 -17.16
CA LEU A 121 -12.68 -1.55 -16.07
C LEU A 121 -13.04 -0.06 -16.09
N GLU A 122 -14.31 0.24 -16.24
CA GLU A 122 -14.83 1.61 -16.33
C GLU A 122 -16.07 1.78 -15.45
N GLY A 123 -16.47 3.03 -15.21
CA GLY A 123 -17.69 3.37 -14.51
C GLY A 123 -17.81 2.77 -13.11
N ALA A 124 -18.90 2.05 -12.85
CA ALA A 124 -19.19 1.48 -11.53
C ALA A 124 -18.14 0.44 -11.08
N ALA A 125 -17.63 -0.38 -12.00
CA ALA A 125 -16.62 -1.40 -11.67
C ALA A 125 -15.31 -0.76 -11.20
N LEU A 126 -14.84 0.30 -11.87
CA LEU A 126 -13.69 1.08 -11.44
C LEU A 126 -13.94 1.73 -10.07
N GLY A 127 -15.09 2.38 -9.91
CA GLY A 127 -15.45 3.03 -8.64
C GLY A 127 -15.47 2.04 -7.48
N THR A 128 -16.06 0.86 -7.67
CA THR A 128 -16.10 -0.19 -6.64
C THR A 128 -14.70 -0.71 -6.31
N LEU A 129 -13.85 -0.94 -7.31
CA LEU A 129 -12.48 -1.38 -7.10
C LEU A 129 -11.69 -0.36 -6.26
N LEU A 130 -11.68 0.90 -6.67
CA LEU A 130 -10.92 1.95 -5.98
C LEU A 130 -11.46 2.22 -4.57
N ALA A 131 -12.79 2.26 -4.38
CA ALA A 131 -13.40 2.44 -3.07
C ALA A 131 -13.09 1.27 -2.14
N SER A 132 -13.20 0.02 -2.62
CA SER A 132 -12.87 -1.16 -1.83
C SER A 132 -11.40 -1.21 -1.44
N LEU A 133 -10.48 -0.88 -2.33
CA LEU A 133 -9.06 -0.78 -2.04
C LEU A 133 -8.77 0.37 -1.06
N ALA A 134 -9.39 1.53 -1.22
CA ALA A 134 -9.20 2.66 -0.31
C ALA A 134 -9.64 2.34 1.13
N ILE A 135 -10.71 1.55 1.29
CA ILE A 135 -11.19 1.11 2.60
C ILE A 135 -10.32 -0.01 3.17
N ALA A 136 -9.87 -0.93 2.32
CA ALA A 136 -9.10 -2.09 2.75
C ALA A 136 -7.61 -1.78 3.01
N THR A 137 -7.02 -0.83 2.29
CA THR A 137 -5.58 -0.52 2.44
C THR A 137 -5.17 -0.10 3.85
N PRO A 138 -5.95 0.66 4.66
CA PRO A 138 -5.62 0.90 6.06
C PRO A 138 -5.59 -0.37 6.91
N ALA A 139 -6.54 -1.30 6.68
CA ALA A 139 -6.57 -2.57 7.37
C ALA A 139 -5.39 -3.47 6.97
N LEU A 140 -5.04 -3.49 5.68
CA LEU A 140 -3.90 -4.22 5.16
C LEU A 140 -2.55 -3.64 5.63
N ALA A 141 -2.50 -2.33 5.87
CA ALA A 141 -1.31 -1.68 6.42
C ALA A 141 -1.07 -2.01 7.90
N GLY A 142 -2.10 -2.51 8.61
CA GLY A 142 -2.05 -2.88 10.02
C GLY A 142 -1.78 -4.38 10.28
N LEU A 143 -1.73 -5.18 9.23
CA LEU A 143 -1.33 -6.59 9.30
C LEU A 143 0.17 -6.73 9.30
#